data_f6c1c34ad1d654bd8ee80293e17e1f2d
#
_entry.id   f6c1c34ad1d654bd8ee80293e17e1f2d
#
_cell.length_a   1.000
_cell.length_b   1.000
_cell.length_c   1.000
_cell.angle_alpha   90.00
_cell.angle_beta   90.00
_cell.angle_gamma   90.00
#
_symmetry.space_group_name_H-M   'P 1'
#
loop_
_entity.id
_entity.type
_entity.pdbx_description
1 polymer ?
#
loop_
_entity_poly.entity_id
_entity_poly.type
_entity_poly.pdbx_seq_one_letter_code
_entity_poly.pdbx_strand_id
1 'polypeptide(L)'
;SSKVSSFLTIQEGCDKFCHFCVVPYTRGPEYSRPFKQIIDEAKYLADQGTKEIILLGQNVNAYKDGNQKLSNLISEIEKLDEIKRIRYTTSHPRDMSDDLIGIYKDTKKLMPLVHLPVQSGSDKVLKLMNRKHTIKEYLKIYEKFKKINSSIEFSSDFIIAYPGEEEQDFRETLDLIKEVKFINSFSFIFSPRPGTVAENLEIIDKNISKKRLNTVQEILFKNQLDKN
;
A
#
# COMPACT_ATOMS: atom_id res chain seq x y z
N SER A 1 -24.66 18.04 -4.35
CA SER A 1 -23.54 18.56 -3.56
C SER A 1 -22.25 18.09 -4.21
N SER A 2 -21.43 19.02 -4.69
CA SER A 2 -20.10 18.72 -5.25
C SER A 2 -19.25 18.07 -4.15
N LYS A 3 -18.81 16.82 -4.36
CA LYS A 3 -17.84 16.18 -3.46
C LYS A 3 -16.48 16.76 -3.78
N VAL A 4 -15.81 17.36 -2.80
CA VAL A 4 -14.45 17.89 -2.94
C VAL A 4 -13.46 16.76 -3.27
N SER A 5 -13.69 15.55 -2.74
CA SER A 5 -12.87 14.36 -2.98
C SER A 5 -13.72 13.22 -3.53
N SER A 6 -13.23 12.54 -4.55
CA SER A 6 -13.93 11.42 -5.21
C SER A 6 -13.02 10.21 -5.34
N PHE A 7 -13.61 9.05 -5.14
CA PHE A 7 -12.96 7.77 -5.39
C PHE A 7 -13.14 7.36 -6.85
N LEU A 8 -12.08 6.87 -7.49
CA LEU A 8 -12.08 6.38 -8.85
C LEU A 8 -11.47 4.98 -8.88
N THR A 9 -12.32 3.97 -9.00
CA THR A 9 -11.88 2.59 -9.09
C THR A 9 -11.22 2.36 -10.44
N ILE A 10 -9.97 1.86 -10.44
CA ILE A 10 -9.18 1.61 -11.65
C ILE A 10 -8.84 0.13 -11.84
N GLN A 11 -8.85 -0.64 -10.73
CA GLN A 11 -8.44 -2.03 -10.72
C GLN A 11 -9.26 -2.82 -9.68
N GLU A 12 -9.61 -4.05 -9.99
CA GLU A 12 -10.32 -4.98 -9.11
C GLU A 12 -9.59 -6.32 -9.08
N GLY A 13 -9.80 -7.12 -8.02
CA GLY A 13 -9.18 -8.42 -7.84
C GLY A 13 -7.70 -8.36 -7.49
N CYS A 14 -7.07 -9.51 -7.24
CA CYS A 14 -5.64 -9.59 -6.91
C CYS A 14 -5.09 -10.99 -7.14
N ASP A 15 -3.97 -11.10 -7.87
CA ASP A 15 -3.29 -12.36 -8.18
C ASP A 15 -2.07 -12.66 -7.29
N LYS A 16 -1.93 -11.96 -6.14
CA LYS A 16 -0.75 -12.15 -5.27
C LYS A 16 -0.84 -13.38 -4.38
N PHE A 17 -2.06 -13.85 -4.07
CA PHE A 17 -2.30 -15.04 -3.24
C PHE A 17 -1.48 -15.05 -1.94
N CYS A 18 -1.43 -13.90 -1.25
CA CYS A 18 -0.86 -13.83 0.10
C CYS A 18 -1.64 -14.79 1.02
N HIS A 19 -0.95 -15.60 1.83
CA HIS A 19 -1.56 -16.71 2.57
C HIS A 19 -2.62 -16.28 3.60
N PHE A 20 -2.61 -15.03 4.02
CA PHE A 20 -3.59 -14.46 4.96
C PHE A 20 -4.79 -13.78 4.28
N CYS A 21 -4.78 -13.62 2.96
CA CYS A 21 -5.67 -12.72 2.25
C CYS A 21 -6.78 -13.46 1.49
N VAL A 22 -8.03 -13.04 1.72
CA VAL A 22 -9.22 -13.60 1.05
C VAL A 22 -9.51 -12.96 -0.31
N VAL A 23 -8.86 -11.83 -0.65
CA VAL A 23 -9.18 -11.04 -1.85
C VAL A 23 -9.17 -11.87 -3.14
N PRO A 24 -8.15 -12.71 -3.44
CA PRO A 24 -8.16 -13.54 -4.65
C PRO A 24 -9.39 -14.44 -4.77
N TYR A 25 -9.92 -14.92 -3.64
CA TYR A 25 -11.04 -15.83 -3.57
C TYR A 25 -12.41 -15.14 -3.61
N THR A 26 -12.48 -13.89 -3.18
CA THR A 26 -13.74 -13.12 -3.03
C THR A 26 -13.92 -12.09 -4.13
N ARG A 27 -12.85 -11.54 -4.68
CA ARG A 27 -12.86 -10.51 -5.73
C ARG A 27 -12.40 -11.03 -7.09
N GLY A 28 -11.82 -12.25 -7.11
CA GLY A 28 -11.32 -12.88 -8.33
C GLY A 28 -9.98 -12.32 -8.83
N PRO A 29 -9.61 -12.65 -10.07
CA PRO A 29 -8.34 -12.27 -10.69
C PRO A 29 -8.22 -10.75 -10.88
N GLU A 30 -6.99 -10.28 -11.06
CA GLU A 30 -6.71 -8.87 -11.36
C GLU A 30 -7.39 -8.46 -12.67
N TYR A 31 -8.22 -7.43 -12.60
CA TYR A 31 -8.86 -6.78 -13.74
C TYR A 31 -8.57 -5.28 -13.71
N SER A 32 -7.95 -4.77 -14.74
CA SER A 32 -7.72 -3.34 -14.94
C SER A 32 -8.81 -2.76 -15.85
N ARG A 33 -9.46 -1.70 -15.39
CA ARG A 33 -10.46 -1.00 -16.22
C ARG A 33 -9.78 -0.35 -17.43
N PRO A 34 -10.47 -0.22 -18.58
CA PRO A 34 -9.91 0.46 -19.77
C PRO A 34 -9.44 1.88 -19.45
N PHE A 35 -8.23 2.20 -19.87
CA PHE A 35 -7.58 3.50 -19.62
C PHE A 35 -8.46 4.69 -20.03
N LYS A 36 -9.03 4.63 -21.22
CA LYS A 36 -9.91 5.70 -21.73
C LYS A 36 -11.11 5.93 -20.84
N GLN A 37 -11.77 4.87 -20.36
CA GLN A 37 -12.95 4.99 -19.49
C GLN A 37 -12.60 5.67 -18.17
N ILE A 38 -11.44 5.35 -17.59
CA ILE A 38 -10.96 5.97 -16.33
C ILE A 38 -10.72 7.46 -16.56
N ILE A 39 -10.08 7.84 -17.65
CA ILE A 39 -9.81 9.25 -17.96
C ILE A 39 -11.11 10.01 -18.25
N ASP A 40 -12.05 9.42 -18.96
CA ASP A 40 -13.36 10.05 -19.23
C ASP A 40 -14.14 10.27 -17.91
N GLU A 41 -14.12 9.30 -16.99
CA GLU A 41 -14.71 9.43 -15.65
C GLU A 41 -13.99 10.48 -14.80
N ALA A 42 -12.65 10.54 -14.86
CA ALA A 42 -11.89 11.56 -14.15
C ALA A 42 -12.25 12.98 -14.61
N LYS A 43 -12.43 13.20 -15.93
CA LYS A 43 -12.91 14.46 -16.48
C LYS A 43 -14.32 14.80 -16.00
N TYR A 44 -15.22 13.84 -16.07
CA TYR A 44 -16.59 14.02 -15.57
C TYR A 44 -16.59 14.43 -14.10
N LEU A 45 -15.81 13.76 -13.25
CA LEU A 45 -15.70 14.12 -11.84
C LEU A 45 -15.14 15.54 -11.64
N ALA A 46 -14.14 15.92 -12.43
CA ALA A 46 -13.57 17.26 -12.43
C ALA A 46 -14.61 18.33 -12.78
N ASP A 47 -15.42 18.10 -13.85
CA ASP A 47 -16.53 18.96 -14.28
C ASP A 47 -17.61 19.09 -13.20
N GLN A 48 -17.83 18.04 -12.38
CA GLN A 48 -18.74 18.07 -11.24
C GLN A 48 -18.15 18.78 -10.00
N GLY A 49 -16.97 19.36 -10.09
CA GLY A 49 -16.34 20.14 -9.04
C GLY A 49 -15.39 19.38 -8.11
N THR A 50 -15.08 18.12 -8.41
CA THR A 50 -14.07 17.34 -7.66
C THR A 50 -12.70 18.01 -7.73
N LYS A 51 -12.02 18.13 -6.59
CA LYS A 51 -10.66 18.68 -6.47
C LYS A 51 -9.61 17.64 -6.14
N GLU A 52 -10.02 16.52 -5.57
CA GLU A 52 -9.13 15.40 -5.25
C GLU A 52 -9.66 14.11 -5.85
N ILE A 53 -8.82 13.39 -6.59
CA ILE A 53 -9.11 12.03 -7.05
C ILE A 53 -8.25 11.04 -6.28
N ILE A 54 -8.91 10.01 -5.73
CA ILE A 54 -8.27 8.87 -5.06
C ILE A 54 -8.46 7.63 -5.92
N LEU A 55 -7.38 7.17 -6.56
CA LEU A 55 -7.37 5.97 -7.38
C LEU A 55 -7.43 4.73 -6.49
N LEU A 56 -8.41 3.86 -6.71
CA LEU A 56 -8.68 2.69 -5.89
C LEU A 56 -8.54 1.37 -6.66
N GLY A 57 -8.17 0.35 -5.92
CA GLY A 57 -8.14 -1.05 -6.35
C GLY A 57 -7.67 -1.95 -5.21
N GLN A 58 -7.61 -3.25 -5.45
CA GLN A 58 -7.01 -4.19 -4.50
C GLN A 58 -5.48 -4.26 -4.61
N ASN A 59 -4.94 -3.84 -5.76
CA ASN A 59 -3.50 -3.73 -6.03
C ASN A 59 -3.26 -2.68 -7.12
N VAL A 60 -3.45 -1.40 -6.80
CA VAL A 60 -3.51 -0.31 -7.81
C VAL A 60 -2.22 -0.17 -8.61
N ASN A 61 -1.06 -0.45 -8.04
CA ASN A 61 0.21 -0.33 -8.75
C ASN A 61 0.49 -1.48 -9.73
N ALA A 62 -0.36 -2.52 -9.76
CA ALA A 62 -0.40 -3.51 -10.83
C ALA A 62 -1.27 -3.10 -12.02
N TYR A 63 -1.96 -1.95 -11.97
CA TYR A 63 -2.80 -1.48 -13.06
C TYR A 63 -2.08 -1.53 -14.41
N LYS A 64 -2.73 -2.18 -15.40
CA LYS A 64 -2.20 -2.31 -16.75
C LYS A 64 -3.34 -2.48 -17.76
N ASP A 65 -3.38 -1.60 -18.77
CA ASP A 65 -4.26 -1.70 -19.94
C ASP A 65 -3.40 -1.54 -21.21
N GLY A 66 -3.09 -2.66 -21.85
CA GLY A 66 -2.10 -2.71 -22.93
C GLY A 66 -0.72 -2.21 -22.45
N ASN A 67 -0.26 -1.10 -23.00
CA ASN A 67 0.99 -0.44 -22.60
C ASN A 67 0.78 0.67 -21.55
N GLN A 68 -0.46 0.95 -21.16
CA GLN A 68 -0.78 1.96 -20.17
C GLN A 68 -0.67 1.40 -18.76
N LYS A 69 -0.01 2.13 -17.87
CA LYS A 69 0.21 1.79 -16.46
C LYS A 69 -0.37 2.88 -15.56
N LEU A 70 -0.27 2.66 -14.24
CA LEU A 70 -0.71 3.65 -13.25
C LEU A 70 -0.01 5.01 -13.43
N SER A 71 1.28 5.01 -13.74
CA SER A 71 2.03 6.24 -14.03
C SER A 71 1.41 7.07 -15.16
N ASN A 72 0.94 6.41 -16.22
CA ASN A 72 0.26 7.08 -17.35
C ASN A 72 -1.10 7.66 -16.93
N LEU A 73 -1.89 6.93 -16.10
CA LEU A 73 -3.15 7.47 -15.56
C LEU A 73 -2.91 8.73 -14.74
N ILE A 74 -1.92 8.70 -13.84
CA ILE A 74 -1.57 9.85 -13.01
C ILE A 74 -1.16 11.03 -13.88
N SER A 75 -0.31 10.81 -14.90
CA SER A 75 0.11 11.86 -15.84
C SER A 75 -1.05 12.50 -16.61
N GLU A 76 -2.05 11.71 -17.03
CA GLU A 76 -3.21 12.26 -17.73
C GLU A 76 -4.15 13.01 -16.78
N ILE A 77 -4.40 12.50 -15.57
CA ILE A 77 -5.23 13.17 -14.56
C ILE A 77 -4.56 14.48 -14.10
N GLU A 78 -3.23 14.53 -14.02
CA GLU A 78 -2.48 15.75 -13.70
C GLU A 78 -2.80 16.92 -14.62
N LYS A 79 -3.13 16.66 -15.90
CA LYS A 79 -3.46 17.69 -16.90
C LYS A 79 -4.82 18.36 -16.67
N LEU A 80 -5.69 17.78 -15.83
CA LEU A 80 -7.00 18.35 -15.53
C LEU A 80 -6.85 19.50 -14.53
N ASP A 81 -7.05 20.73 -14.97
CA ASP A 81 -6.83 21.95 -14.17
C ASP A 81 -7.70 22.01 -12.89
N GLU A 82 -8.89 21.45 -12.93
CA GLU A 82 -9.84 21.41 -11.82
C GLU A 82 -9.32 20.53 -10.68
N ILE A 83 -8.59 19.44 -11.01
CA ILE A 83 -8.00 18.54 -10.01
C ILE A 83 -6.77 19.19 -9.39
N LYS A 84 -6.74 19.23 -8.07
CA LYS A 84 -5.65 19.82 -7.27
C LYS A 84 -4.82 18.78 -6.53
N ARG A 85 -5.36 17.56 -6.36
CA ARG A 85 -4.68 16.47 -5.65
C ARG A 85 -5.01 15.12 -6.26
N ILE A 86 -3.99 14.27 -6.36
CA ILE A 86 -4.11 12.88 -6.78
C ILE A 86 -3.54 12.00 -5.67
N ARG A 87 -4.24 10.93 -5.36
CA ARG A 87 -3.80 9.89 -4.43
C ARG A 87 -4.10 8.52 -5.02
N TYR A 88 -3.33 7.53 -4.61
CA TYR A 88 -3.67 6.12 -4.82
C TYR A 88 -3.41 5.33 -3.55
N THR A 89 -4.10 4.21 -3.37
CA THR A 89 -3.98 3.36 -2.19
C THR A 89 -3.93 1.89 -2.58
N THR A 90 -3.53 1.04 -1.63
CA THR A 90 -3.51 -0.41 -1.80
C THR A 90 -2.50 -0.87 -2.85
N SER A 91 -1.23 -0.69 -2.52
CA SER A 91 -0.10 -1.08 -3.38
C SER A 91 0.59 -2.35 -2.86
N HIS A 92 1.30 -3.01 -3.76
CA HIS A 92 2.17 -4.14 -3.40
C HIS A 92 3.62 -3.82 -3.75
N PRO A 93 4.62 -4.09 -2.87
CA PRO A 93 6.03 -3.76 -3.13
C PRO A 93 6.55 -4.32 -4.45
N ARG A 94 6.11 -5.50 -4.85
CA ARG A 94 6.51 -6.18 -6.09
C ARG A 94 6.13 -5.44 -7.36
N ASP A 95 5.06 -4.67 -7.31
CA ASP A 95 4.53 -3.95 -8.47
C ASP A 95 4.93 -2.47 -8.47
N MET A 96 5.83 -2.07 -7.55
CA MET A 96 6.36 -0.71 -7.51
C MET A 96 7.45 -0.54 -8.58
N SER A 97 7.03 -0.07 -9.74
CA SER A 97 7.89 0.10 -10.92
C SER A 97 8.66 1.42 -10.90
N ASP A 98 9.78 1.47 -11.62
CA ASP A 98 10.63 2.66 -11.68
C ASP A 98 9.92 3.84 -12.37
N ASP A 99 9.03 3.59 -13.32
CA ASP A 99 8.20 4.62 -13.95
C ASP A 99 7.20 5.23 -12.95
N LEU A 100 6.60 4.42 -12.06
CA LEU A 100 5.72 4.91 -11.01
C LEU A 100 6.49 5.69 -9.94
N ILE A 101 7.70 5.26 -9.60
CA ILE A 101 8.56 6.01 -8.68
C ILE A 101 8.98 7.34 -9.32
N GLY A 102 9.38 7.30 -10.59
CA GLY A 102 9.86 8.47 -11.35
C GLY A 102 8.84 9.61 -11.44
N ILE A 103 7.54 9.27 -11.54
CA ILE A 103 6.49 10.28 -11.70
C ILE A 103 6.40 11.27 -10.51
N TYR A 104 6.84 10.87 -9.32
CA TYR A 104 6.90 11.76 -8.15
C TYR A 104 7.87 12.94 -8.29
N LYS A 105 8.77 12.88 -9.28
CA LYS A 105 9.66 13.99 -9.60
C LYS A 105 8.92 15.13 -10.32
N ASP A 106 8.02 14.76 -11.22
CA ASP A 106 7.46 15.69 -12.19
C ASP A 106 6.01 16.08 -11.88
N THR A 107 5.28 15.26 -11.09
CA THR A 107 3.86 15.45 -10.80
C THR A 107 3.64 16.25 -9.52
N LYS A 108 3.14 17.49 -9.65
CA LYS A 108 2.91 18.42 -8.52
C LYS A 108 1.64 18.11 -7.73
N LYS A 109 0.64 17.50 -8.37
CA LYS A 109 -0.66 17.17 -7.76
C LYS A 109 -0.65 15.83 -7.04
N LEU A 110 0.34 14.98 -7.32
CA LEU A 110 0.48 13.68 -6.64
C LEU A 110 0.94 13.89 -5.20
N MET A 111 0.14 13.38 -4.26
CA MET A 111 0.44 13.55 -2.84
C MET A 111 1.75 12.84 -2.46
N PRO A 112 2.68 13.49 -1.74
CA PRO A 112 3.96 12.91 -1.35
C PRO A 112 3.82 11.94 -0.15
N LEU A 113 2.88 11.01 -0.24
CA LEU A 113 2.63 9.93 0.70
C LEU A 113 2.42 8.63 -0.07
N VAL A 114 3.31 7.68 0.16
CA VAL A 114 3.26 6.35 -0.48
C VAL A 114 2.73 5.34 0.53
N HIS A 115 1.52 4.81 0.30
CA HIS A 115 1.02 3.68 1.07
C HIS A 115 1.51 2.38 0.45
N LEU A 116 2.46 1.72 1.11
CA LEU A 116 3.13 0.52 0.62
C LEU A 116 3.18 -0.55 1.73
N PRO A 117 2.13 -1.39 1.86
CA PRO A 117 2.04 -2.41 2.89
C PRO A 117 3.17 -3.43 2.85
N VAL A 118 4.06 -3.41 3.83
CA VAL A 118 5.16 -4.38 3.96
C VAL A 118 4.72 -5.66 4.67
N GLN A 119 3.82 -5.55 5.65
CA GLN A 119 3.24 -6.57 6.52
C GLN A 119 4.15 -7.05 7.65
N SER A 120 5.44 -7.27 7.43
CA SER A 120 6.44 -7.68 8.43
C SER A 120 7.83 -7.17 8.05
N GLY A 121 8.69 -6.97 9.02
CA GLY A 121 10.11 -6.66 8.82
C GLY A 121 11.02 -7.87 8.71
N SER A 122 10.47 -9.09 8.82
CA SER A 122 11.24 -10.33 8.71
C SER A 122 11.04 -11.02 7.36
N ASP A 123 12.13 -11.31 6.67
CA ASP A 123 12.10 -12.08 5.41
C ASP A 123 11.53 -13.49 5.60
N LYS A 124 11.76 -14.12 6.77
CA LYS A 124 11.16 -15.41 7.14
C LYS A 124 9.63 -15.29 7.19
N VAL A 125 9.10 -14.29 7.89
CA VAL A 125 7.65 -14.07 8.01
C VAL A 125 7.04 -13.69 6.66
N LEU A 126 7.69 -12.82 5.89
CA LEU A 126 7.25 -12.47 4.53
C LEU A 126 7.13 -13.71 3.63
N LYS A 127 8.09 -14.63 3.72
CA LYS A 127 8.03 -15.92 3.00
C LYS A 127 6.85 -16.78 3.46
N LEU A 128 6.61 -16.88 4.78
CA LEU A 128 5.44 -17.59 5.34
C LEU A 128 4.13 -16.96 4.86
N MET A 129 4.08 -15.65 4.70
CA MET A 129 2.93 -14.90 4.16
C MET A 129 2.79 -15.00 2.64
N ASN A 130 3.71 -15.62 1.92
CA ASN A 130 3.80 -15.63 0.45
C ASN A 130 3.92 -14.23 -0.18
N ARG A 131 4.60 -13.29 0.50
CA ARG A 131 4.75 -11.90 0.02
C ARG A 131 5.69 -11.74 -1.18
N LYS A 132 6.60 -12.69 -1.40
CA LYS A 132 7.52 -12.75 -2.57
C LYS A 132 8.34 -11.46 -2.80
N HIS A 133 8.68 -10.74 -1.74
CA HIS A 133 9.68 -9.69 -1.70
C HIS A 133 10.47 -9.79 -0.41
N THR A 134 11.65 -9.21 -0.39
CA THR A 134 12.54 -9.14 0.78
C THR A 134 12.54 -7.74 1.36
N ILE A 135 12.99 -7.60 2.61
CA ILE A 135 13.17 -6.29 3.24
C ILE A 135 14.23 -5.46 2.50
N LYS A 136 15.29 -6.10 1.99
CA LYS A 136 16.28 -5.42 1.16
C LYS A 136 15.68 -4.81 -0.11
N GLU A 137 14.76 -5.50 -0.77
CA GLU A 137 14.04 -4.98 -1.94
C GLU A 137 13.09 -3.84 -1.55
N TYR A 138 12.40 -3.96 -0.43
CA TYR A 138 11.53 -2.91 0.11
C TYR A 138 12.31 -1.63 0.41
N LEU A 139 13.44 -1.75 1.11
CA LEU A 139 14.30 -0.61 1.45
C LEU A 139 14.91 0.05 0.21
N LYS A 140 15.25 -0.71 -0.85
CA LYS A 140 15.66 -0.13 -2.13
C LYS A 140 14.57 0.74 -2.77
N ILE A 141 13.28 0.33 -2.67
CA ILE A 141 12.16 1.14 -3.13
C ILE A 141 12.09 2.43 -2.31
N TYR A 142 12.14 2.32 -0.98
CA TYR A 142 12.15 3.47 -0.06
C TYR A 142 13.29 4.45 -0.40
N GLU A 143 14.51 3.98 -0.58
CA GLU A 143 15.66 4.80 -0.94
C GLU A 143 15.48 5.52 -2.28
N LYS A 144 14.91 4.85 -3.30
CA LYS A 144 14.61 5.45 -4.60
C LYS A 144 13.67 6.64 -4.46
N PHE A 145 12.59 6.50 -3.69
CA PHE A 145 11.67 7.60 -3.41
C PHE A 145 12.35 8.76 -2.67
N LYS A 146 13.12 8.46 -1.62
CA LYS A 146 13.84 9.49 -0.85
C LYS A 146 14.91 10.22 -1.66
N LYS A 147 15.52 9.59 -2.66
CA LYS A 147 16.43 10.24 -3.61
C LYS A 147 15.71 11.21 -4.55
N ILE A 148 14.47 10.91 -4.95
CA ILE A 148 13.67 11.80 -5.81
C ILE A 148 13.18 13.00 -5.01
N ASN A 149 12.61 12.75 -3.83
CA ASN A 149 12.12 13.79 -2.94
C ASN A 149 12.16 13.29 -1.49
N SER A 150 13.03 13.87 -0.68
CA SER A 150 13.20 13.49 0.73
C SER A 150 11.94 13.73 1.58
N SER A 151 11.01 14.59 1.13
CA SER A 151 9.75 14.86 1.82
C SER A 151 8.68 13.77 1.61
N ILE A 152 8.88 12.82 0.69
CA ILE A 152 7.93 11.72 0.49
C ILE A 152 7.89 10.86 1.75
N GLU A 153 6.70 10.73 2.31
CA GLU A 153 6.46 9.91 3.49
C GLU A 153 5.91 8.52 3.11
N PHE A 154 6.09 7.56 4.01
CA PHE A 154 5.63 6.20 3.83
C PHE A 154 4.60 5.84 4.88
N SER A 155 3.53 5.19 4.46
CA SER A 155 2.61 4.47 5.32
C SER A 155 2.57 2.99 4.96
N SER A 156 2.23 2.15 5.92
CA SER A 156 2.23 0.71 5.74
C SER A 156 1.17 0.05 6.61
N ASP A 157 0.90 -1.22 6.31
CA ASP A 157 0.15 -2.11 7.18
C ASP A 157 1.10 -3.17 7.75
N PHE A 158 0.84 -3.57 8.99
CA PHE A 158 1.60 -4.58 9.72
C PHE A 158 0.67 -5.65 10.28
N ILE A 159 0.98 -6.91 10.00
CA ILE A 159 0.35 -8.06 10.63
C ILE A 159 1.31 -8.61 11.69
N ILE A 160 0.94 -8.46 12.94
CA ILE A 160 1.74 -8.85 14.11
C ILE A 160 1.31 -10.22 14.59
N ALA A 161 2.25 -10.98 15.11
CA ALA A 161 2.02 -12.34 15.59
C ALA A 161 1.46 -13.26 14.52
N TYR A 162 1.98 -13.15 13.29
CA TYR A 162 1.69 -14.11 12.24
C TYR A 162 2.21 -15.50 12.65
N PRO A 163 1.49 -16.60 12.36
CA PRO A 163 1.93 -17.95 12.67
C PRO A 163 3.37 -18.22 12.26
N GLY A 164 4.20 -18.66 13.21
CA GLY A 164 5.64 -18.87 13.01
C GLY A 164 6.54 -17.64 13.21
N GLU A 165 5.97 -16.47 13.57
CA GLU A 165 6.76 -15.28 13.96
C GLU A 165 7.42 -15.52 15.33
N GLU A 166 8.75 -15.54 15.37
CA GLU A 166 9.54 -15.62 16.59
C GLU A 166 9.92 -14.23 17.12
N GLU A 167 10.58 -14.19 18.26
CA GLU A 167 10.98 -12.93 18.89
C GLU A 167 11.99 -12.15 18.01
N GLN A 168 12.89 -12.84 17.33
CA GLN A 168 13.82 -12.21 16.40
C GLN A 168 13.09 -11.57 15.21
N ASP A 169 12.11 -12.26 14.63
CA ASP A 169 11.31 -11.76 13.52
C ASP A 169 10.54 -10.48 13.91
N PHE A 170 10.03 -10.47 15.13
CA PHE A 170 9.35 -9.30 15.70
C PHE A 170 10.32 -8.12 15.88
N ARG A 171 11.54 -8.35 16.37
CA ARG A 171 12.58 -7.31 16.48
C ARG A 171 12.94 -6.71 15.14
N GLU A 172 13.11 -7.53 14.11
CA GLU A 172 13.35 -7.08 12.74
C GLU A 172 12.23 -6.16 12.24
N THR A 173 10.97 -6.46 12.59
CA THR A 173 9.83 -5.59 12.29
C THR A 173 9.93 -4.24 13.01
N LEU A 174 10.31 -4.23 14.29
CA LEU A 174 10.51 -2.98 15.04
C LEU A 174 11.66 -2.15 14.46
N ASP A 175 12.74 -2.79 14.05
CA ASP A 175 13.90 -2.11 13.47
C ASP A 175 13.55 -1.46 12.13
N LEU A 176 12.80 -2.15 11.26
CA LEU A 176 12.28 -1.59 10.02
C LEU A 176 11.38 -0.37 10.28
N ILE A 177 10.49 -0.44 11.29
CA ILE A 177 9.60 0.68 11.64
C ILE A 177 10.39 1.91 12.09
N LYS A 178 11.46 1.71 12.86
CA LYS A 178 12.35 2.80 13.32
C LYS A 178 13.18 3.39 12.18
N GLU A 179 13.64 2.56 11.25
CA GLU A 179 14.44 2.99 10.11
C GLU A 179 13.63 3.83 9.12
N VAL A 180 12.48 3.34 8.68
CA VAL A 180 11.64 4.01 7.68
C VAL A 180 10.84 5.16 8.27
N LYS A 181 10.52 5.12 9.57
CA LYS A 181 9.69 6.09 10.29
C LYS A 181 8.32 6.28 9.66
N PHE A 182 7.64 5.16 9.46
CA PHE A 182 6.29 5.16 8.87
C PHE A 182 5.31 6.07 9.61
N ILE A 183 4.45 6.72 8.84
CA ILE A 183 3.34 7.54 9.33
C ILE A 183 2.00 6.98 8.85
N ASN A 184 0.88 7.38 9.47
CA ASN A 184 -0.47 6.95 9.05
C ASN A 184 -0.58 5.44 8.77
N SER A 185 0.08 4.63 9.61
CA SER A 185 0.20 3.19 9.43
C SER A 185 -0.75 2.44 10.35
N PHE A 186 -1.17 1.26 9.90
CA PHE A 186 -2.05 0.38 10.66
C PHE A 186 -1.31 -0.87 11.08
N SER A 187 -1.68 -1.40 12.25
CA SER A 187 -1.13 -2.65 12.74
C SER A 187 -2.22 -3.50 13.37
N PHE A 188 -2.22 -4.78 13.08
CA PHE A 188 -3.24 -5.74 13.50
C PHE A 188 -2.58 -7.03 13.98
N ILE A 189 -3.17 -7.68 14.99
CA ILE A 189 -2.82 -9.06 15.29
C ILE A 189 -3.36 -9.92 14.14
N PHE A 190 -2.57 -10.93 13.73
CA PHE A 190 -3.04 -11.92 12.75
C PHE A 190 -4.39 -12.50 13.18
N SER A 191 -5.31 -12.57 12.24
CA SER A 191 -6.63 -13.19 12.42
C SER A 191 -6.88 -14.15 11.26
N PRO A 192 -7.08 -15.45 11.52
CA PRO A 192 -7.41 -16.42 10.48
C PRO A 192 -8.62 -15.96 9.66
N ARG A 193 -8.56 -16.15 8.37
CA ARG A 193 -9.67 -15.87 7.45
C ARG A 193 -10.10 -17.16 6.76
N PRO A 194 -11.41 -17.48 6.77
CA PRO A 194 -11.92 -18.68 6.10
C PRO A 194 -11.51 -18.75 4.62
N GLY A 195 -11.10 -19.93 4.19
CA GLY A 195 -10.69 -20.19 2.81
C GLY A 195 -9.27 -19.74 2.45
N THR A 196 -8.51 -19.16 3.39
CA THR A 196 -7.11 -18.83 3.15
C THR A 196 -6.15 -19.94 3.55
N VAL A 197 -4.94 -19.95 2.98
CA VAL A 197 -3.89 -20.90 3.35
C VAL A 197 -3.53 -20.82 4.84
N ALA A 198 -3.62 -19.63 5.43
CA ALA A 198 -3.28 -19.42 6.83
C ALA A 198 -4.43 -19.70 7.81
N GLU A 199 -5.61 -20.13 7.34
CA GLU A 199 -6.81 -20.34 8.17
C GLU A 199 -6.56 -21.25 9.38
N ASN A 200 -5.87 -22.38 9.16
CA ASN A 200 -5.71 -23.45 10.15
C ASN A 200 -4.30 -23.45 10.78
N LEU A 201 -3.53 -22.39 10.62
CA LEU A 201 -2.21 -22.28 11.25
C LEU A 201 -2.34 -22.03 12.75
N GLU A 202 -1.40 -22.56 13.53
CA GLU A 202 -1.35 -22.35 14.97
C GLU A 202 -1.09 -20.88 15.29
N ILE A 203 -2.00 -20.26 16.01
CA ILE A 203 -1.90 -18.86 16.43
C ILE A 203 -0.98 -18.68 17.63
N ILE A 204 -0.24 -17.57 17.65
CA ILE A 204 0.63 -17.21 18.76
C ILE A 204 -0.23 -16.83 19.99
N ASP A 205 0.27 -17.12 21.20
CA ASP A 205 -0.39 -16.78 22.46
C ASP A 205 -0.92 -15.34 22.46
N LYS A 206 -2.13 -15.18 22.98
CA LYS A 206 -2.85 -13.90 22.96
C LYS A 206 -2.15 -12.78 23.74
N ASN A 207 -1.46 -13.13 24.84
CA ASN A 207 -0.77 -12.12 25.65
C ASN A 207 0.51 -11.65 24.95
N ILE A 208 1.24 -12.58 24.30
CA ILE A 208 2.40 -12.25 23.47
C ILE A 208 1.95 -11.36 22.30
N SER A 209 0.89 -11.76 21.61
CA SER A 209 0.34 -11.02 20.46
C SER A 209 -0.06 -9.59 20.83
N LYS A 210 -0.77 -9.42 21.95
CA LYS A 210 -1.17 -8.09 22.46
C LYS A 210 0.04 -7.23 22.84
N LYS A 211 1.02 -7.82 23.55
CA LYS A 211 2.24 -7.10 23.93
C LYS A 211 2.99 -6.60 22.70
N ARG A 212 3.16 -7.46 21.70
CA ARG A 212 3.82 -7.09 20.43
C ARG A 212 3.05 -5.98 19.70
N LEU A 213 1.72 -6.10 19.58
CA LEU A 213 0.90 -5.07 18.94
C LEU A 213 1.04 -3.72 19.64
N ASN A 214 0.92 -3.67 20.97
CA ASN A 214 1.06 -2.43 21.74
C ASN A 214 2.42 -1.76 21.49
N THR A 215 3.52 -2.54 21.53
CA THR A 215 4.86 -2.01 21.24
C THR A 215 4.96 -1.40 19.85
N VAL A 216 4.39 -2.05 18.82
CA VAL A 216 4.37 -1.52 17.45
C VAL A 216 3.56 -0.23 17.39
N GLN A 217 2.37 -0.21 18.00
CA GLN A 217 1.49 0.97 17.99
C GLN A 217 2.13 2.17 18.68
N GLU A 218 2.82 1.96 19.81
CA GLU A 218 3.56 3.02 20.49
C GLU A 218 4.62 3.67 19.61
N ILE A 219 5.41 2.86 18.87
CA ILE A 219 6.44 3.38 17.96
C ILE A 219 5.82 4.11 16.76
N LEU A 220 4.78 3.52 16.16
CA LEU A 220 4.08 4.15 15.03
C LEU A 220 3.41 5.48 15.44
N PHE A 221 2.81 5.52 16.63
CA PHE A 221 2.22 6.73 17.18
C PHE A 221 3.28 7.82 17.43
N LYS A 222 4.43 7.43 18.00
CA LYS A 222 5.55 8.37 18.17
C LYS A 222 6.04 8.93 16.84
N ASN A 223 6.25 8.08 15.83
CA ASN A 223 6.63 8.52 14.49
C ASN A 223 5.63 9.54 13.92
N GLN A 224 4.32 9.31 14.14
CA GLN A 224 3.28 10.23 13.70
C GLN A 224 3.35 11.59 14.41
N LEU A 225 3.62 11.59 15.73
CA LEU A 225 3.76 12.84 16.49
C LEU A 225 4.99 13.64 16.09
N ASP A 226 6.10 12.97 15.81
CA ASP A 226 7.37 13.62 15.42
C ASP A 226 7.27 14.30 14.04
N LYS A 227 6.21 14.01 13.26
CA LYS A 227 5.97 14.57 11.92
C LYS A 227 4.94 15.71 11.89
N ASN A 228 4.12 15.85 12.93
CA ASN A 228 3.12 16.90 13.05
C ASN A 228 3.74 18.14 13.73
#